data_22dab23721c6b4031701639a5a6b187b
#
_entry.id   22dab23721c6b4031701639a5a6b187b
#
_cell.length_a   1.000
_cell.length_b   1.000
_cell.length_c   1.000
_cell.angle_alpha   90.00
_cell.angle_beta   90.00
_cell.angle_gamma   90.00
#
_symmetry.space_group_name_H-M   'P 1'
#
loop_
_entity.id
_entity.type
_entity.pdbx_description
1 polymer ?
#
loop_
_entity_poly.entity_id
_entity_poly.type
_entity_poly.pdbx_seq_one_letter_code
_entity_poly.pdbx_strand_id
1 'polypeptide(L)'
;MKRSSVLRTAPVGIINQPDFYNSAVLLETDLERDELSIRLKEMEDILGRNRLRPKFGPREIDIDILVWNDEIVDDDYYHRDFLQQLVSEITAK
;
A
#
# COMPACT_ATOMS: atom_id res chain seq x y z
N MET A 1 -14.18 -5.10 -7.23
CA MET A 1 -13.12 -4.36 -6.53
C MET A 1 -13.74 -3.36 -5.56
N LYS A 2 -13.24 -3.30 -4.35
CA LYS A 2 -13.65 -2.31 -3.36
C LYS A 2 -12.45 -1.43 -3.01
N ARG A 3 -12.71 -0.17 -2.68
CA ARG A 3 -11.67 0.79 -2.32
C ARG A 3 -12.09 1.52 -1.04
N SER A 4 -11.13 1.68 -0.12
CA SER A 4 -11.36 2.44 1.11
C SER A 4 -11.34 3.95 0.84
N SER A 5 -11.64 4.74 1.87
CA SER A 5 -11.36 6.16 1.86
C SER A 5 -9.85 6.40 1.74
N VAL A 6 -9.47 7.62 1.41
CA VAL A 6 -8.07 8.04 1.40
C VAL A 6 -7.77 8.72 2.73
N LEU A 7 -6.70 8.29 3.38
CA LEU A 7 -6.29 8.81 4.68
C LEU A 7 -4.93 9.49 4.55
N ARG A 8 -4.83 10.71 5.01
CA ARG A 8 -3.59 11.48 5.03
C ARG A 8 -2.83 11.17 6.32
N THR A 9 -1.54 10.79 6.21
CA THR A 9 -0.69 10.52 7.36
C THR A 9 0.60 11.31 7.27
N ALA A 10 1.14 11.72 8.44
CA ALA A 10 2.42 12.38 8.50
C ALA A 10 3.56 11.38 8.25
N PRO A 11 4.67 11.80 7.62
CA PRO A 11 5.83 10.93 7.45
C PRO A 11 6.47 10.60 8.80
N VAL A 12 6.91 9.34 8.94
CA VAL A 12 7.56 8.89 10.16
C VAL A 12 9.08 9.06 10.02
N GLY A 13 9.67 9.79 10.94
CA GLY A 13 11.13 9.88 11.07
C GLY A 13 11.83 10.85 10.12
N ILE A 14 11.14 11.45 9.15
CA ILE A 14 11.72 12.42 8.21
C ILE A 14 10.85 13.68 8.21
N ILE A 15 11.40 14.76 8.75
CA ILE A 15 10.65 15.97 9.07
C ILE A 15 10.28 16.79 7.83
N ASN A 16 11.05 16.70 6.75
CA ASN A 16 10.93 17.59 5.59
C ASN A 16 10.24 16.91 4.38
N GLN A 17 9.51 15.84 4.59
CA GLN A 17 8.74 15.21 3.52
C GLN A 17 7.26 15.59 3.60
N PRO A 18 6.58 15.66 2.45
CA PRO A 18 5.13 15.86 2.47
C PRO A 18 4.41 14.68 3.12
N ASP A 19 3.18 14.94 3.58
CA ASP A 19 2.35 13.89 4.13
C ASP A 19 2.04 12.82 3.08
N PHE A 20 1.81 11.60 3.55
CA PHE A 20 1.41 10.49 2.70
C PHE A 20 -0.11 10.39 2.60
N TYR A 21 -0.58 9.93 1.46
CA TYR A 21 -1.98 9.58 1.25
C TYR A 21 -2.06 8.07 1.11
N ASN A 22 -2.89 7.44 1.94
CA ASN A 22 -3.02 5.98 2.01
C ASN A 22 -4.44 5.55 1.70
N SER A 23 -4.59 4.44 1.00
CA SER A 23 -5.87 3.85 0.70
C SER A 23 -5.69 2.34 0.59
N ALA A 24 -6.71 1.58 0.92
CA ALA A 24 -6.71 0.13 0.75
C ALA A 24 -7.64 -0.26 -0.40
N VAL A 25 -7.28 -1.32 -1.10
CA VAL A 25 -8.06 -1.87 -2.21
C VAL A 25 -8.25 -3.36 -1.97
N LEU A 26 -9.48 -3.82 -2.12
CA LEU A 26 -9.81 -5.25 -2.11
C LEU A 26 -10.07 -5.67 -3.55
N LEU A 27 -9.36 -6.68 -4.01
CA LEU A 27 -9.56 -7.20 -5.35
C LEU A 27 -9.53 -8.73 -5.36
N GLU A 28 -10.18 -9.31 -6.36
CA GLU A 28 -10.11 -10.74 -6.62
C GLU A 28 -9.17 -10.97 -7.82
N THR A 29 -8.37 -12.02 -7.75
CA THR A 29 -7.43 -12.35 -8.81
C THR A 29 -7.20 -13.84 -8.86
N ASP A 30 -6.91 -14.36 -10.07
CA ASP A 30 -6.50 -15.74 -10.26
C ASP A 30 -4.99 -15.94 -10.15
N LEU A 31 -4.25 -14.84 -9.97
CA LEU A 31 -2.79 -14.90 -9.83
C LEU A 31 -2.40 -15.44 -8.46
N GLU A 32 -1.27 -16.13 -8.42
CA GLU A 32 -0.62 -16.45 -7.15
C GLU A 32 -0.07 -15.17 -6.50
N ARG A 33 0.12 -15.20 -5.18
CA ARG A 33 0.58 -14.02 -4.45
C ARG A 33 1.90 -13.46 -5.00
N ASP A 34 2.85 -14.33 -5.31
CA ASP A 34 4.16 -13.89 -5.82
C ASP A 34 4.03 -13.23 -7.19
N GLU A 35 3.17 -13.77 -8.05
CA GLU A 35 2.91 -13.18 -9.35
C GLU A 35 2.25 -11.82 -9.22
N LEU A 36 1.30 -11.70 -8.30
CA LEU A 36 0.63 -10.43 -8.04
C LEU A 36 1.62 -9.40 -7.50
N SER A 37 2.53 -9.80 -6.60
CA SER A 37 3.57 -8.89 -6.10
C SER A 37 4.43 -8.33 -7.22
N ILE A 38 4.81 -9.16 -8.17
CA ILE A 38 5.60 -8.72 -9.33
C ILE A 38 4.81 -7.71 -10.16
N ARG A 39 3.53 -7.99 -10.40
CA ARG A 39 2.66 -7.07 -11.15
C ARG A 39 2.49 -5.73 -10.45
N LEU A 40 2.35 -5.74 -9.13
CA LEU A 40 2.21 -4.50 -8.36
C LEU A 40 3.48 -3.66 -8.42
N LYS A 41 4.65 -4.28 -8.39
CA LYS A 41 5.92 -3.56 -8.56
C LYS A 41 6.06 -2.96 -9.95
N GLU A 42 5.63 -3.66 -10.99
CA GLU A 42 5.58 -3.12 -12.34
C GLU A 42 4.67 -1.90 -12.41
N MET A 43 3.51 -1.94 -11.75
CA MET A 43 2.61 -0.81 -11.68
C MET A 43 3.23 0.39 -10.97
N GLU A 44 3.96 0.17 -9.89
CA GLU A 44 4.68 1.24 -9.21
C GLU A 44 5.68 1.93 -10.14
N ASP A 45 6.42 1.14 -10.92
CA ASP A 45 7.39 1.66 -11.88
C ASP A 45 6.70 2.50 -12.97
N ILE A 46 5.56 2.04 -13.47
CA ILE A 46 4.79 2.73 -14.51
C ILE A 46 4.17 4.02 -13.97
N LEU A 47 3.66 4.00 -12.73
CA LEU A 47 2.88 5.10 -12.16
C LEU A 47 3.72 6.26 -11.63
N GLY A 48 5.02 6.18 -11.70
CA GLY A 48 5.81 7.35 -11.37
C GLY A 48 7.02 7.13 -10.51
N ARG A 49 7.40 5.89 -10.27
CA ARG A 49 8.64 5.61 -9.57
C ARG A 49 9.81 5.94 -10.48
N ASN A 50 10.34 7.14 -10.32
CA ASN A 50 11.46 7.59 -11.16
C ASN A 50 12.77 6.98 -10.68
N ARG A 51 13.35 6.09 -11.50
CA ARG A 51 14.62 5.43 -11.20
C ARG A 51 15.80 6.38 -11.14
N LEU A 52 15.65 7.60 -11.68
CA LEU A 52 16.67 8.64 -11.62
C LEU A 52 16.68 9.39 -10.30
N ARG A 53 15.69 9.16 -9.44
CA ARG A 53 15.65 9.79 -8.13
C ARG A 53 16.65 9.14 -7.19
N PRO A 54 17.19 9.90 -6.21
CA PRO A 54 18.06 9.33 -5.20
C PRO A 54 17.40 8.13 -4.51
N LYS A 55 18.20 7.12 -4.21
CA LYS A 55 17.75 5.87 -3.60
C LYS A 55 16.98 6.08 -2.30
N PHE A 56 17.26 7.13 -1.56
CA PHE A 56 16.64 7.47 -0.28
C PHE A 56 15.65 8.63 -0.38
N GLY A 57 15.31 9.06 -1.60
CA GLY A 57 14.33 10.12 -1.79
C GLY A 57 12.89 9.63 -1.56
N PRO A 58 11.92 10.55 -1.48
CA PRO A 58 10.53 10.19 -1.28
C PRO A 58 10.01 9.35 -2.44
N ARG A 59 9.25 8.31 -2.12
CA ARG A 59 8.59 7.47 -3.12
C ARG A 59 7.26 8.09 -3.49
N GLU A 60 6.94 8.09 -4.77
CA GLU A 60 5.67 8.63 -5.25
C GLU A 60 4.52 7.67 -4.99
N ILE A 61 4.77 6.36 -5.09
CA ILE A 61 3.76 5.35 -4.84
C ILE A 61 4.40 4.09 -4.27
N ASP A 62 3.71 3.46 -3.34
CA ASP A 62 4.13 2.23 -2.71
C ASP A 62 2.90 1.34 -2.55
N ILE A 63 2.95 0.13 -3.07
CA ILE A 63 1.81 -0.80 -3.07
C ILE A 63 2.24 -2.09 -2.37
N ASP A 64 1.57 -2.43 -1.27
CA ASP A 64 1.88 -3.61 -0.48
C ASP A 64 0.66 -4.51 -0.34
N ILE A 65 0.90 -5.82 -0.33
CA ILE A 65 -0.14 -6.80 0.00
C ILE A 65 -0.16 -6.96 1.51
N LEU A 66 -1.28 -6.59 2.15
CA LEU A 66 -1.45 -6.73 3.59
C LEU A 66 -2.18 -8.01 3.96
N VAL A 67 -3.19 -8.38 3.18
CA VAL A 67 -4.05 -9.55 3.44
C VAL A 67 -4.16 -10.37 2.17
N TRP A 68 -4.00 -11.68 2.31
CA TRP A 68 -4.11 -12.63 1.22
C TRP A 68 -4.97 -13.81 1.66
N ASN A 69 -6.08 -14.06 0.95
CA ASN A 69 -7.02 -15.13 1.29
C ASN A 69 -7.41 -15.13 2.79
N ASP A 70 -7.81 -13.96 3.28
CA ASP A 70 -8.22 -13.73 4.67
C ASP A 70 -7.11 -13.88 5.71
N GLU A 71 -5.85 -14.02 5.27
CA GLU A 71 -4.70 -14.06 6.16
C GLU A 71 -3.89 -12.79 6.05
N ILE A 72 -3.48 -12.25 7.20
CA ILE A 72 -2.60 -11.07 7.23
C ILE A 72 -1.19 -11.54 6.94
N VAL A 73 -0.60 -10.99 5.86
CA VAL A 73 0.72 -11.40 5.36
C VAL A 73 1.80 -10.33 5.54
N ASP A 74 1.43 -9.14 6.01
CA ASP A 74 2.37 -8.04 6.28
C ASP A 74 2.17 -7.56 7.71
N ASP A 75 3.24 -7.57 8.49
CA ASP A 75 3.22 -7.17 9.90
C ASP A 75 2.88 -5.70 10.10
N ASP A 76 3.06 -4.86 9.12
CA ASP A 76 2.68 -3.45 9.19
C ASP A 76 1.21 -3.27 9.54
N TYR A 77 0.37 -4.23 9.21
CA TYR A 77 -1.04 -4.22 9.59
C TYR A 77 -1.22 -4.07 11.11
N TYR A 78 -0.34 -4.69 11.89
CA TYR A 78 -0.42 -4.64 13.35
C TYR A 78 0.27 -3.41 13.95
N HIS A 79 1.21 -2.82 13.23
CA HIS A 79 2.03 -1.72 13.74
C HIS A 79 1.52 -0.34 13.38
N ARG A 80 0.54 -0.26 12.47
CA ARG A 80 -0.02 1.01 12.00
C ARG A 80 -1.54 0.96 12.07
N ASP A 81 -2.12 1.64 13.05
CA ASP A 81 -3.55 1.62 13.30
C ASP A 81 -4.38 2.05 12.09
N PHE A 82 -3.87 2.99 11.30
CA PHE A 82 -4.60 3.47 10.14
C PHE A 82 -4.78 2.37 9.07
N LEU A 83 -3.87 1.41 8.98
CA LEU A 83 -4.01 0.30 8.05
C LEU A 83 -5.17 -0.60 8.45
N GLN A 84 -5.34 -0.86 9.74
CA GLN A 84 -6.47 -1.62 10.25
C GLN A 84 -7.79 -0.93 9.94
N GLN A 85 -7.84 0.38 10.12
CA GLN A 85 -9.02 1.18 9.81
C GLN A 85 -9.38 1.08 8.32
N LEU A 86 -8.40 1.28 7.43
CA LEU A 86 -8.64 1.24 5.99
C LEU A 86 -9.07 -0.16 5.52
N VAL A 87 -8.44 -1.20 6.03
CA VAL A 87 -8.82 -2.58 5.69
C VAL A 87 -10.23 -2.89 6.20
N SER A 88 -10.60 -2.41 7.38
CA SER A 88 -11.94 -2.65 7.92
C SER A 88 -13.04 -2.04 7.06
N GLU A 89 -12.77 -0.92 6.40
CA GLU A 89 -13.75 -0.26 5.52
C GLU A 89 -14.14 -1.12 4.32
N ILE A 90 -13.23 -1.95 3.83
CA ILE A 90 -13.44 -2.76 2.62
C ILE A 90 -13.73 -4.23 2.92
N THR A 91 -13.52 -4.67 4.14
CA THR A 91 -13.83 -6.05 4.57
C THR A 91 -15.08 -6.13 5.44
N ALA A 92 -15.63 -5.02 5.86
CA ALA A 92 -16.88 -4.99 6.62
C ALA A 92 -18.04 -5.51 5.76
N LYS A 93 -18.85 -6.35 6.36
CA LYS A 93 -20.02 -6.92 5.69
C LYS A 93 -21.26 -6.07 5.92
#